data_4b08eaf0418e6141d3f93cc2d1d4d278
#
_entry.id   4b08eaf0418e6141d3f93cc2d1d4d278
#
_cell.length_a   1.000
_cell.length_b   1.000
_cell.length_c   1.000
_cell.angle_alpha   90.00
_cell.angle_beta   90.00
_cell.angle_gamma   90.00
#
_symmetry.space_group_name_H-M   'P 1'
#
loop_
_entity.id
_entity.type
_entity.pdbx_description
1 polymer ?
#
loop_
_entity_poly.entity_id
_entity_poly.type
_entity_poly.pdbx_seq_one_letter_code
_entity_poly.pdbx_strand_id
1 'polypeptide(L)'
;VVACDSYSQTGVRSSNVQDMSGGRVTTSVGKANGTTTENIEVEGVAGLILETNVILSVGSGSFKIELLGEDDQPTLTLEAGAGQTVEGQGQMVTDSFGEASYRVTAVEAEDVEYLIEYTFR
;
A
#
# COMPACT_ATOMS: atom_id res chain seq x y z
N VAL A 1 -2.46 -9.25 26.10
CA VAL A 1 -2.46 -9.59 24.74
C VAL A 1 -1.92 -8.54 23.94
N VAL A 2 -1.28 -8.94 23.10
CA VAL A 2 -0.71 -8.04 22.22
C VAL A 2 -1.57 -7.90 21.04
N ALA A 3 -1.96 -6.74 20.81
CA ALA A 3 -2.57 -6.43 19.57
C ALA A 3 -1.48 -6.42 18.52
N CYS A 4 -0.91 -7.54 18.30
CA CYS A 4 -0.01 -7.65 17.19
C CYS A 4 -0.81 -7.57 15.95
N ASP A 5 -0.33 -6.85 15.00
CA ASP A 5 -0.88 -6.90 13.68
C ASP A 5 -0.82 -8.35 13.24
N SER A 6 -1.97 -8.94 13.11
CA SER A 6 -2.08 -10.32 12.67
C SER A 6 -2.52 -10.26 11.22
N TYR A 7 -1.59 -10.50 10.33
CA TYR A 7 -1.89 -10.48 8.91
C TYR A 7 -1.46 -11.78 8.27
N SER A 8 -2.36 -12.39 7.52
CA SER A 8 -2.06 -13.59 6.76
C SER A 8 -2.46 -13.38 5.31
N GLN A 9 -1.65 -13.90 4.40
CA GLN A 9 -1.94 -13.81 2.97
C GLN A 9 -1.38 -15.04 2.25
N THR A 10 -2.06 -15.42 1.19
CA THR A 10 -1.64 -16.52 0.31
C THR A 10 -1.85 -16.12 -1.13
N GLY A 11 -1.09 -16.75 -2.04
CA GLY A 11 -1.19 -16.47 -3.46
C GLY A 11 -0.73 -15.06 -3.81
N VAL A 12 0.35 -14.60 -3.19
CA VAL A 12 0.84 -13.23 -3.35
C VAL A 12 1.86 -13.16 -4.48
N ARG A 13 1.68 -12.17 -5.35
CA ARG A 13 2.67 -11.80 -6.35
C ARG A 13 2.86 -10.30 -6.26
N SER A 14 4.10 -9.88 -6.13
CA SER A 14 4.42 -8.47 -6.00
C SER A 14 5.62 -8.12 -6.86
N SER A 15 5.58 -6.93 -7.43
CA SER A 15 6.64 -6.42 -8.27
C SER A 15 6.82 -4.94 -7.96
N ASN A 16 8.06 -4.51 -7.81
CA ASN A 16 8.40 -3.11 -7.60
C ASN A 16 9.43 -2.69 -8.63
N VAL A 17 9.08 -1.71 -9.45
CA VAL A 17 9.96 -1.15 -10.47
C VAL A 17 10.17 0.31 -10.14
N GLN A 18 11.41 0.73 -10.04
CA GLN A 18 11.75 2.09 -9.65
C GLN A 18 12.83 2.65 -10.59
N ASP A 19 12.69 3.92 -10.95
CA ASP A 19 13.68 4.65 -11.72
C ASP A 19 13.97 6.01 -11.06
N MET A 20 14.61 6.91 -11.77
CA MET A 20 15.01 8.21 -11.23
C MET A 20 13.84 9.17 -11.02
N SER A 21 12.69 8.91 -11.60
CA SER A 21 11.53 9.79 -11.51
C SER A 21 10.44 9.26 -10.59
N GLY A 22 10.49 8.00 -10.24
CA GLY A 22 9.47 7.37 -9.40
C GLY A 22 9.46 5.87 -9.56
N GLY A 23 8.31 5.25 -9.30
CA GLY A 23 8.20 3.82 -9.42
C GLY A 23 6.77 3.33 -9.37
N ARG A 24 6.66 2.01 -9.35
CA ARG A 24 5.37 1.32 -9.37
C ARG A 24 5.48 0.04 -8.58
N VAL A 25 4.53 -0.15 -7.68
CA VAL A 25 4.33 -1.41 -6.97
C VAL A 25 3.04 -2.03 -7.46
N THR A 26 3.14 -3.25 -7.98
CA THR A 26 1.97 -4.02 -8.40
C THR A 26 1.90 -5.25 -7.52
N THR A 27 0.77 -5.46 -6.88
CA THR A 27 0.59 -6.59 -5.98
C THR A 27 -0.74 -7.27 -6.26
N SER A 28 -0.73 -8.58 -6.35
CA SER A 28 -1.94 -9.37 -6.38
C SER A 28 -1.91 -10.38 -5.25
N VAL A 29 -3.06 -10.59 -4.61
CA VAL A 29 -3.18 -11.44 -3.44
C VAL A 29 -4.37 -12.36 -3.65
N GLY A 30 -4.17 -13.66 -3.49
CA GLY A 30 -5.26 -14.63 -3.59
C GLY A 30 -6.21 -14.53 -2.41
N LYS A 31 -5.67 -14.51 -1.20
CA LYS A 31 -6.45 -14.37 0.03
C LYS A 31 -5.66 -13.56 1.04
N ALA A 32 -6.35 -12.72 1.79
CA ALA A 32 -5.73 -11.92 2.85
C ALA A 32 -6.70 -11.66 3.99
N ASN A 33 -6.18 -11.58 5.19
CA ASN A 33 -6.95 -11.23 6.38
C ASN A 33 -6.02 -10.60 7.43
N GLY A 34 -6.46 -9.51 8.06
CA GLY A 34 -5.69 -8.82 9.09
C GLY A 34 -5.16 -7.47 8.64
N THR A 35 -4.22 -6.94 9.40
CA THR A 35 -3.61 -5.63 9.15
C THR A 35 -2.09 -5.73 9.17
N THR A 36 -1.42 -5.07 8.25
CA THR A 36 0.04 -4.97 8.23
C THR A 36 0.48 -3.67 7.57
N THR A 37 1.73 -3.28 7.85
CA THR A 37 2.36 -2.12 7.22
C THR A 37 3.42 -2.61 6.25
N GLU A 38 3.38 -2.09 5.04
CA GLU A 38 4.35 -2.39 3.99
C GLU A 38 5.21 -1.17 3.73
N ASN A 39 6.44 -1.39 3.28
CA ASN A 39 7.39 -0.32 3.04
C ASN A 39 7.87 -0.31 1.60
N ILE A 40 8.13 0.90 1.08
CA ILE A 40 8.76 1.10 -0.22
C ILE A 40 10.09 1.78 0.06
N GLU A 41 11.18 1.16 -0.34
CA GLU A 41 12.51 1.74 -0.16
C GLU A 41 12.84 2.71 -1.28
N VAL A 42 13.25 3.93 -0.90
CA VAL A 42 13.78 4.93 -1.81
C VAL A 42 15.22 5.17 -1.37
N GLU A 43 16.14 4.57 -2.08
CA GLU A 43 17.54 4.49 -1.68
C GLU A 43 18.15 5.85 -1.34
N GLY A 44 18.59 5.97 -0.09
CA GLY A 44 19.40 7.11 0.35
C GLY A 44 18.68 8.44 0.52
N VAL A 45 17.37 8.50 0.45
CA VAL A 45 16.65 9.78 0.49
C VAL A 45 15.62 9.82 1.60
N ALA A 46 15.92 10.59 2.66
CA ALA A 46 15.01 10.81 3.77
C ALA A 46 14.17 12.07 3.51
N GLY A 47 12.94 12.06 3.99
CA GLY A 47 12.05 13.23 3.88
C GLY A 47 11.58 13.55 2.47
N LEU A 48 11.69 12.60 1.55
CA LEU A 48 11.24 12.79 0.18
C LEU A 48 9.72 12.58 0.11
N ILE A 49 9.06 13.49 -0.60
CA ILE A 49 7.62 13.38 -0.82
C ILE A 49 7.37 12.59 -2.10
N LEU A 50 6.54 11.56 -1.98
CA LEU A 50 6.13 10.73 -3.11
C LEU A 50 4.68 11.06 -3.45
N GLU A 51 4.47 11.66 -4.62
CA GLU A 51 3.13 11.87 -5.13
C GLU A 51 2.62 10.53 -5.63
N THR A 52 1.52 10.06 -5.08
CA THR A 52 1.12 8.66 -5.21
C THR A 52 -0.29 8.50 -5.73
N ASN A 53 -0.45 7.61 -6.70
CA ASN A 53 -1.75 7.17 -7.20
C ASN A 53 -1.94 5.71 -6.81
N VAL A 54 -3.14 5.37 -6.36
CA VAL A 54 -3.46 4.00 -5.96
C VAL A 54 -4.72 3.54 -6.69
N ILE A 55 -4.66 2.34 -7.23
CA ILE A 55 -5.83 1.65 -7.81
C ILE A 55 -5.96 0.33 -7.05
N LEU A 56 -7.13 0.06 -6.51
CA LEU A 56 -7.40 -1.12 -5.71
C LEU A 56 -8.64 -1.84 -6.23
N SER A 57 -8.52 -3.14 -6.45
CA SER A 57 -9.61 -4.00 -6.92
C SER A 57 -9.74 -5.21 -6.00
N VAL A 58 -10.95 -5.56 -5.61
CA VAL A 58 -11.23 -6.67 -4.69
C VAL A 58 -12.31 -7.56 -5.26
N GLY A 59 -12.06 -8.87 -5.32
CA GLY A 59 -13.04 -9.84 -5.78
C GLY A 59 -14.09 -10.15 -4.74
N SER A 60 -13.68 -10.45 -3.50
CA SER A 60 -14.61 -10.69 -2.40
C SER A 60 -14.00 -10.25 -1.09
N GLY A 61 -14.84 -10.08 -0.05
CA GLY A 61 -14.42 -9.53 1.22
C GLY A 61 -14.21 -8.02 1.13
N SER A 62 -13.29 -7.48 1.91
CA SER A 62 -12.91 -6.07 1.83
C SER A 62 -11.42 -5.88 2.01
N PHE A 63 -10.91 -4.81 1.43
CA PHE A 63 -9.49 -4.48 1.52
C PHE A 63 -9.35 -2.96 1.59
N LYS A 64 -8.49 -2.50 2.48
CA LYS A 64 -8.24 -1.07 2.69
C LYS A 64 -6.75 -0.78 2.57
N ILE A 65 -6.41 0.30 1.89
CA ILE A 65 -5.04 0.80 1.79
C ILE A 65 -5.00 2.21 2.36
N GLU A 66 -4.08 2.46 3.27
CA GLU A 66 -3.83 3.78 3.82
C GLU A 66 -2.39 4.17 3.51
N LEU A 67 -2.21 5.26 2.75
CA LEU A 67 -0.89 5.82 2.51
C LEU A 67 -0.49 6.63 3.74
N LEU A 68 0.74 6.43 4.21
CA LEU A 68 1.23 7.10 5.41
C LEU A 68 2.22 8.19 5.04
N GLY A 69 1.98 9.38 5.54
CA GLY A 69 2.87 10.51 5.36
C GLY A 69 3.78 10.68 6.57
N GLU A 70 4.12 11.92 6.88
CA GLU A 70 4.96 12.25 8.01
C GLU A 70 4.30 11.81 9.31
N ASP A 71 5.09 11.23 10.23
CA ASP A 71 4.61 10.71 11.52
C ASP A 71 3.51 9.66 11.39
N ASP A 72 3.58 8.87 10.32
CA ASP A 72 2.60 7.80 10.05
C ASP A 72 1.15 8.28 9.99
N GLN A 73 0.95 9.52 9.60
CA GLN A 73 -0.40 10.06 9.43
C GLN A 73 -0.96 9.66 8.06
N PRO A 74 -2.18 9.10 8.02
CA PRO A 74 -2.78 8.73 6.74
C PRO A 74 -3.03 9.97 5.86
N THR A 75 -2.54 9.92 4.62
CA THR A 75 -2.78 10.98 3.64
C THR A 75 -3.85 10.57 2.64
N LEU A 76 -4.11 9.28 2.53
CA LEU A 76 -5.13 8.72 1.66
C LEU A 76 -5.62 7.42 2.26
N THR A 77 -6.92 7.23 2.30
CA THR A 77 -7.53 5.96 2.70
C THR A 77 -8.45 5.52 1.56
N LEU A 78 -8.16 4.33 1.01
CA LEU A 78 -8.99 3.70 0.00
C LEU A 78 -9.52 2.38 0.53
N GLU A 79 -10.81 2.14 0.37
CA GLU A 79 -11.42 0.88 0.76
C GLU A 79 -12.31 0.37 -0.36
N ALA A 80 -12.16 -0.91 -0.69
CA ALA A 80 -12.99 -1.57 -1.68
C ALA A 80 -13.63 -2.81 -1.06
N GLY A 81 -14.89 -3.03 -1.38
CA GLY A 81 -15.60 -4.26 -1.04
C GLY A 81 -15.69 -5.19 -2.24
N ALA A 82 -16.48 -6.25 -2.08
CA ALA A 82 -16.61 -7.29 -3.10
C ALA A 82 -16.99 -6.72 -4.48
N GLY A 83 -16.22 -7.05 -5.48
CA GLY A 83 -16.46 -6.64 -6.86
C GLY A 83 -16.22 -5.16 -7.14
N GLN A 84 -15.54 -4.46 -6.25
CA GLN A 84 -15.29 -3.02 -6.43
C GLN A 84 -13.87 -2.73 -6.87
N THR A 85 -13.72 -1.67 -7.67
CA THR A 85 -12.43 -1.09 -8.01
C THR A 85 -12.49 0.38 -7.65
N VAL A 86 -11.53 0.82 -6.86
CA VAL A 86 -11.45 2.21 -6.40
C VAL A 86 -10.08 2.78 -6.71
N GLU A 87 -10.00 4.08 -6.87
CA GLU A 87 -8.71 4.74 -7.08
C GLU A 87 -8.67 6.07 -6.33
N GLY A 88 -7.47 6.51 -6.01
CA GLY A 88 -7.28 7.78 -5.33
C GLY A 88 -5.84 8.24 -5.41
N GLN A 89 -5.61 9.46 -4.96
CA GLN A 89 -4.31 10.11 -4.95
C GLN A 89 -3.98 10.60 -3.55
N GLY A 90 -2.74 10.41 -3.17
CA GLY A 90 -2.25 10.88 -1.89
C GLY A 90 -0.75 11.05 -1.93
N GLN A 91 -0.13 11.14 -0.77
CA GLN A 91 1.30 11.33 -0.65
C GLN A 91 1.85 10.37 0.38
N MET A 92 3.10 9.93 0.15
CA MET A 92 3.90 9.26 1.16
C MET A 92 5.14 10.10 1.39
N VAL A 93 5.71 9.99 2.58
CA VAL A 93 6.95 10.71 2.91
C VAL A 93 7.94 9.68 3.43
N THR A 94 9.15 9.69 2.86
CA THR A 94 10.19 8.77 3.33
C THR A 94 10.67 9.14 4.73
N ASP A 95 10.95 8.14 5.53
CA ASP A 95 11.46 8.32 6.88
C ASP A 95 12.98 8.53 6.87
N SER A 96 13.61 8.49 8.03
CA SER A 96 15.06 8.70 8.15
C SER A 96 15.89 7.60 7.48
N PHE A 97 15.27 6.48 7.14
CA PHE A 97 15.93 5.38 6.43
C PHE A 97 15.64 5.38 4.94
N GLY A 98 14.87 6.35 4.46
CA GLY A 98 14.47 6.42 3.06
C GLY A 98 13.33 5.47 2.70
N GLU A 99 12.49 5.12 3.67
CA GLU A 99 11.37 4.22 3.46
C GLU A 99 10.05 4.96 3.56
N ALA A 100 9.18 4.73 2.58
CA ALA A 100 7.80 5.20 2.62
C ALA A 100 6.91 4.01 3.00
N SER A 101 5.86 4.27 3.75
CA SER A 101 5.00 3.20 4.29
C SER A 101 3.55 3.36 3.87
N TYR A 102 2.88 2.23 3.72
CA TYR A 102 1.43 2.18 3.58
C TYR A 102 0.91 1.01 4.41
N ARG A 103 -0.31 1.18 4.91
CA ARG A 103 -0.93 0.14 5.74
C ARG A 103 -2.05 -0.51 4.94
N VAL A 104 -2.14 -1.83 5.03
CA VAL A 104 -3.21 -2.58 4.40
C VAL A 104 -4.01 -3.31 5.48
N THR A 105 -5.33 -3.31 5.32
CA THR A 105 -6.25 -4.02 6.20
C THR A 105 -7.18 -4.84 5.34
N ALA A 106 -7.22 -6.15 5.58
CA ALA A 106 -8.05 -7.07 4.84
C ALA A 106 -9.04 -7.75 5.76
N VAL A 107 -10.28 -7.91 5.32
CA VAL A 107 -11.30 -8.67 6.03
C VAL A 107 -11.80 -9.74 5.07
N GLU A 108 -11.29 -10.95 5.24
CA GLU A 108 -11.60 -12.11 4.40
C GLU A 108 -11.56 -11.75 2.91
N ALA A 109 -10.53 -11.01 2.51
CA ALA A 109 -10.39 -10.54 1.15
C ALA A 109 -9.88 -11.63 0.23
N GLU A 110 -10.43 -11.72 -0.97
CA GLU A 110 -10.00 -12.65 -2.02
C GLU A 110 -9.88 -11.92 -3.34
N ASP A 111 -8.94 -12.38 -4.16
CA ASP A 111 -8.68 -11.82 -5.49
C ASP A 111 -8.45 -10.31 -5.43
N VAL A 112 -7.49 -9.91 -4.61
CA VAL A 112 -7.12 -8.51 -4.43
C VAL A 112 -6.00 -8.15 -5.40
N GLU A 113 -6.15 -7.03 -6.08
CA GLU A 113 -5.08 -6.46 -6.89
C GLU A 113 -4.96 -4.99 -6.56
N TYR A 114 -3.74 -4.52 -6.34
CA TYR A 114 -3.54 -3.09 -6.21
C TYR A 114 -2.27 -2.64 -6.94
N LEU A 115 -2.33 -1.41 -7.41
CA LEU A 115 -1.24 -0.75 -8.09
C LEU A 115 -0.97 0.55 -7.35
N ILE A 116 0.27 0.75 -6.95
CA ILE A 116 0.72 1.99 -6.32
C ILE A 116 1.77 2.60 -7.23
N GLU A 117 1.44 3.71 -7.87
CA GLU A 117 2.38 4.45 -8.70
C GLU A 117 2.79 5.71 -7.95
N TYR A 118 4.09 5.96 -7.89
CA TYR A 118 4.60 7.12 -7.18
C TYR A 118 5.64 7.85 -8.01
N THR A 119 5.65 9.17 -7.86
CA THR A 119 6.66 10.03 -8.48
C THR A 119 7.37 10.82 -7.40
N PHE A 120 8.67 11.00 -7.58
CA PHE A 120 9.48 11.78 -6.65
C PHE A 120 9.25 13.28 -6.91
N ARG A 121 9.16 13.97 -5.83
CA ARG A 121 8.91 15.40 -5.90
C ARG A 121 10.13 16.22 -5.61
#